data_fc7d731974617895ecb8fc6ad2c75edc
#
_entry.id   fc7d731974617895ecb8fc6ad2c75edc
#
_cell.length_a   1.000
_cell.length_b   1.000
_cell.length_c   1.000
_cell.angle_alpha   90.00
_cell.angle_beta   90.00
_cell.angle_gamma   90.00
#
_symmetry.space_group_name_H-M   'P 1'
#
loop_
_entity.id
_entity.type
_entity.pdbx_description
1 polymer ?
#
loop_
_entity_poly.entity_id
_entity_poly.type
_entity_poly.pdbx_seq_one_letter_code
_entity_poly.pdbx_strand_id
1 'polypeptide(L)'
;MTLLQLETPQEAERDQPVEFPPIAVLYKHSPACSISSRAMLEVQTFADDHPDVPVLMVDVLGQYSLSRQLAAQLGVHHESPQVIVLKNGEPTWHRSGIRIRLDAIEYAVESVSD
;
A
#
# COMPACT_ATOMS: atom_id res chain seq x y z
N MET A 1 -1.11 -5.39 15.97
CA MET A 1 -0.37 -4.67 14.95
C MET A 1 -0.31 -5.49 13.68
N THR A 2 -0.77 -4.96 12.61
CA THR A 2 -1.03 -5.75 11.39
C THR A 2 -0.45 -5.14 10.11
N LEU A 3 0.48 -4.19 10.25
CA LEU A 3 1.17 -3.64 9.11
C LEU A 3 2.32 -4.57 8.73
N LEU A 4 2.19 -5.24 7.60
CA LEU A 4 3.15 -6.23 7.14
C LEU A 4 4.02 -5.65 6.04
N GLN A 5 5.34 -5.83 6.18
CA GLN A 5 6.25 -5.43 5.10
C GLN A 5 6.16 -6.41 3.96
N LEU A 6 5.90 -5.91 2.75
CA LEU A 6 5.88 -6.75 1.55
C LEU A 6 7.31 -7.10 1.18
N GLU A 7 7.58 -8.39 1.01
CA GLU A 7 8.93 -8.85 0.72
C GLU A 7 9.30 -8.66 -0.75
N THR A 8 10.58 -8.36 -0.98
CA THR A 8 11.11 -8.27 -2.33
C THR A 8 11.16 -9.68 -2.92
N PRO A 9 10.60 -9.90 -4.13
CA PRO A 9 10.62 -11.21 -4.75
C PRO A 9 12.04 -11.74 -4.97
N GLN A 10 12.19 -13.05 -4.89
CA GLN A 10 13.42 -13.72 -5.24
C GLN A 10 13.74 -13.46 -6.72
N GLU A 11 15.00 -13.59 -7.09
CA GLU A 11 15.41 -13.32 -8.47
C GLU A 11 14.60 -14.11 -9.50
N ALA A 12 14.31 -15.37 -9.19
CA ALA A 12 13.52 -16.21 -10.08
C ALA A 12 12.06 -15.77 -10.23
N GLU A 13 11.58 -14.93 -9.31
CA GLU A 13 10.18 -14.49 -9.26
C GLU A 13 10.01 -13.05 -9.73
N ARG A 14 11.08 -12.36 -10.11
CA ARG A 14 11.03 -10.93 -10.42
C ARG A 14 10.07 -10.56 -11.55
N ASP A 15 9.87 -11.46 -12.50
CA ASP A 15 9.00 -11.19 -13.63
C ASP A 15 7.56 -11.60 -13.40
N GLN A 16 7.26 -12.11 -12.21
CA GLN A 16 5.91 -12.54 -11.89
C GLN A 16 5.17 -11.47 -11.11
N PRO A 17 3.86 -11.30 -11.37
CA PRO A 17 3.09 -10.31 -10.64
C PRO A 17 3.01 -10.67 -9.15
N VAL A 18 2.97 -9.64 -8.33
CA VAL A 18 2.77 -9.82 -6.90
C VAL A 18 1.30 -10.15 -6.68
N GLU A 19 1.03 -11.15 -5.84
CA GLU A 19 -0.33 -11.54 -5.51
C GLU A 19 -0.77 -10.87 -4.23
N PHE A 20 -2.04 -10.49 -4.18
CA PHE A 20 -2.62 -9.80 -3.04
C PHE A 20 -3.84 -10.53 -2.51
N PRO A 21 -4.15 -10.39 -1.20
CA PRO A 21 -5.42 -10.89 -0.65
C PRO A 21 -6.61 -10.25 -1.36
N PRO A 22 -7.82 -10.83 -1.22
CA PRO A 22 -9.01 -10.32 -1.90
C PRO A 22 -9.30 -8.84 -1.67
N ILE A 23 -9.06 -8.35 -0.45
CA ILE A 23 -9.11 -6.93 -0.15
C ILE A 23 -7.83 -6.61 0.59
N ALA A 24 -7.07 -5.63 0.11
CA ALA A 24 -5.79 -5.28 0.71
C ALA A 24 -5.54 -3.79 0.59
N VAL A 25 -4.76 -3.27 1.52
CA VAL A 25 -4.26 -1.90 1.47
C VAL A 25 -2.77 -1.98 1.26
N LEU A 26 -2.28 -1.35 0.20
CA LEU A 26 -0.85 -1.28 -0.09
C LEU A 26 -0.37 0.12 0.23
N TYR A 27 0.64 0.23 1.10
CA TYR A 27 1.21 1.50 1.47
C TYR A 27 2.66 1.58 1.01
N LYS A 28 2.97 2.59 0.20
CA LYS A 28 4.34 2.89 -0.23
C LYS A 28 4.91 3.96 0.67
N HIS A 29 5.93 3.60 1.44
CA HIS A 29 6.52 4.44 2.47
C HIS A 29 7.86 5.00 2.02
N SER A 30 8.06 6.31 2.21
CA SER A 30 9.33 6.97 1.94
C SER A 30 9.96 7.39 3.27
N PRO A 31 10.96 6.66 3.78
CA PRO A 31 11.54 6.99 5.09
C PRO A 31 12.30 8.32 5.12
N ALA A 32 12.61 8.88 3.96
CA ALA A 32 13.35 10.14 3.86
C ALA A 32 12.45 11.38 3.78
N CYS A 33 11.12 11.20 3.85
CA CYS A 33 10.18 12.29 3.67
C CYS A 33 9.36 12.53 4.94
N SER A 34 9.31 13.78 5.43
CA SER A 34 8.56 14.10 6.64
C SER A 34 7.05 13.89 6.49
N ILE A 35 6.53 14.04 5.28
CA ILE A 35 5.11 13.79 5.01
C ILE A 35 4.79 12.30 5.22
N SER A 36 5.76 11.43 4.95
CA SER A 36 5.58 9.99 5.17
C SER A 36 5.41 9.63 6.65
N SER A 37 6.00 10.40 7.56
CA SER A 37 5.81 10.14 8.98
C SER A 37 4.35 10.31 9.38
N ARG A 38 3.71 11.36 8.86
CA ARG A 38 2.29 11.59 9.11
C ARG A 38 1.43 10.54 8.43
N ALA A 39 1.73 10.23 7.17
CA ALA A 39 1.00 9.20 6.43
C ALA A 39 1.09 7.85 7.14
N MET A 40 2.27 7.52 7.66
CA MET A 40 2.49 6.27 8.38
C MET A 40 1.58 6.17 9.61
N LEU A 41 1.38 7.28 10.33
CA LEU A 41 0.49 7.28 11.49
C LEU A 41 -0.96 6.98 11.08
N GLU A 42 -1.41 7.56 9.97
CA GLU A 42 -2.76 7.32 9.46
C GLU A 42 -2.94 5.86 9.04
N VAL A 43 -1.98 5.33 8.32
CA VAL A 43 -2.01 3.94 7.84
C VAL A 43 -1.91 2.97 9.02
N GLN A 44 -1.03 3.26 9.98
CA GLN A 44 -0.85 2.41 11.16
C GLN A 44 -2.14 2.36 11.99
N THR A 45 -2.79 3.51 12.16
CA THR A 45 -4.06 3.57 12.89
C THR A 45 -5.13 2.74 12.16
N PHE A 46 -5.17 2.84 10.82
CA PHE A 46 -6.08 2.00 10.05
C PHE A 46 -5.81 0.51 10.30
N ALA A 47 -4.54 0.11 10.24
CA ALA A 47 -4.17 -1.30 10.44
C ALA A 47 -4.57 -1.79 11.83
N ASP A 48 -4.40 -0.95 12.84
CA ASP A 48 -4.75 -1.30 14.22
C ASP A 48 -6.26 -1.39 14.43
N ASP A 49 -7.01 -0.51 13.77
CA ASP A 49 -8.47 -0.46 13.91
C ASP A 49 -9.18 -1.52 13.07
N HIS A 50 -8.52 -2.02 12.03
CA HIS A 50 -9.13 -2.98 11.10
C HIS A 50 -8.21 -4.20 10.91
N PRO A 51 -8.04 -5.02 11.95
CA PRO A 51 -7.08 -6.12 11.90
C PRO A 51 -7.45 -7.23 10.89
N ASP A 52 -8.67 -7.22 10.39
CA ASP A 52 -9.12 -8.19 9.38
C ASP A 52 -8.77 -7.74 7.96
N VAL A 53 -8.29 -6.53 7.78
CA VAL A 53 -7.89 -6.02 6.46
C VAL A 53 -6.37 -6.02 6.38
N PRO A 54 -5.77 -6.82 5.50
CA PRO A 54 -4.32 -6.85 5.35
C PRO A 54 -3.78 -5.49 4.88
N VAL A 55 -2.77 -4.98 5.56
CA VAL A 55 -2.09 -3.74 5.18
C VAL A 55 -0.64 -4.10 4.91
N LEU A 56 -0.21 -3.92 3.67
CA LEU A 56 1.12 -4.29 3.22
C LEU A 56 1.94 -3.04 2.94
N MET A 57 3.18 -3.01 3.40
CA MET A 57 4.05 -1.85 3.24
C MET A 57 5.24 -2.15 2.36
N VAL A 58 5.57 -1.21 1.48
CA VAL A 58 6.77 -1.25 0.65
C VAL A 58 7.62 -0.02 0.98
N ASP A 59 8.91 -0.24 1.23
CA ASP A 59 9.88 0.83 1.42
C ASP A 59 10.39 1.25 0.04
N VAL A 60 10.04 2.46 -0.39
CA VAL A 60 10.38 2.90 -1.76
C VAL A 60 11.86 3.13 -1.98
N LEU A 61 12.65 3.28 -0.91
CA LEU A 61 14.09 3.40 -1.04
C LEU A 61 14.78 2.04 -0.96
N GLY A 62 14.49 1.26 0.09
CA GLY A 62 15.09 -0.06 0.26
C GLY A 62 14.57 -1.10 -0.74
N GLN A 63 13.35 -0.90 -1.24
CA GLN A 63 12.71 -1.82 -2.18
C GLN A 63 12.31 -1.10 -3.46
N TYR A 64 13.23 -0.30 -3.99
CA TYR A 64 12.95 0.55 -5.14
C TYR A 64 12.41 -0.23 -6.34
N SER A 65 13.06 -1.36 -6.68
CA SER A 65 12.64 -2.17 -7.83
C SER A 65 11.24 -2.73 -7.66
N LEU A 66 10.92 -3.21 -6.46
CA LEU A 66 9.59 -3.72 -6.16
C LEU A 66 8.55 -2.61 -6.26
N SER A 67 8.86 -1.43 -5.75
CA SER A 67 7.94 -0.30 -5.81
C SER A 67 7.61 0.08 -7.26
N ARG A 68 8.62 0.06 -8.14
CA ARG A 68 8.42 0.37 -9.56
C ARG A 68 7.66 -0.76 -10.27
N GLN A 69 7.95 -2.00 -9.91
CA GLN A 69 7.23 -3.15 -10.46
C GLN A 69 5.75 -3.06 -10.12
N LEU A 70 5.42 -2.67 -8.90
CA LEU A 70 4.04 -2.52 -8.48
C LEU A 70 3.32 -1.39 -9.21
N ALA A 71 4.01 -0.28 -9.46
CA ALA A 71 3.43 0.81 -10.24
C ALA A 71 3.05 0.32 -11.64
N ALA A 72 3.93 -0.44 -12.27
CA ALA A 72 3.67 -0.99 -13.60
C ALA A 72 2.55 -2.03 -13.56
N GLN A 73 2.60 -2.94 -12.59
CA GLN A 73 1.61 -4.01 -12.47
C GLN A 73 0.21 -3.46 -12.23
N LEU A 74 0.09 -2.45 -11.38
CA LEU A 74 -1.22 -1.91 -10.99
C LEU A 74 -1.70 -0.79 -11.89
N GLY A 75 -0.82 -0.26 -12.74
CA GLY A 75 -1.17 0.87 -13.60
C GLY A 75 -1.42 2.15 -12.82
N VAL A 76 -0.82 2.29 -11.65
CA VAL A 76 -0.94 3.48 -10.80
C VAL A 76 0.39 4.22 -10.82
N HIS A 77 0.38 5.49 -11.21
CA HIS A 77 1.60 6.29 -11.27
C HIS A 77 2.31 6.29 -9.92
N HIS A 78 3.61 6.05 -9.96
CA HIS A 78 4.41 5.97 -8.76
C HIS A 78 4.47 7.32 -8.03
N GLU A 79 4.10 7.31 -6.75
CA GLU A 79 4.25 8.45 -5.85
C GLU A 79 4.62 7.89 -4.48
N SER A 80 5.17 8.73 -3.62
CA SER A 80 5.48 8.34 -2.24
C SER A 80 5.42 9.54 -1.32
N PRO A 81 4.77 9.44 -0.16
CA PRO A 81 4.02 8.26 0.27
C PRO A 81 2.75 8.07 -0.55
N GLN A 82 2.32 6.83 -0.71
CA GLN A 82 1.13 6.53 -1.49
C GLN A 82 0.41 5.34 -0.88
N VAL A 83 -0.92 5.41 -0.81
CA VAL A 83 -1.75 4.29 -0.36
C VAL A 83 -2.68 3.88 -1.50
N ILE A 84 -2.81 2.58 -1.71
CA ILE A 84 -3.65 2.00 -2.77
C ILE A 84 -4.54 0.94 -2.14
N VAL A 85 -5.85 1.04 -2.38
CA VAL A 85 -6.79 0.00 -1.97
C VAL A 85 -7.00 -0.93 -3.15
N LEU A 86 -6.86 -2.23 -2.89
CA LEU A 86 -6.94 -3.27 -3.92
C LEU A 86 -8.10 -4.21 -3.63
N LYS A 87 -8.80 -4.59 -4.68
CA LYS A 87 -9.80 -5.65 -4.62
C LYS A 87 -9.43 -6.69 -5.68
N ASN A 88 -9.19 -7.92 -5.25
CA ASN A 88 -8.77 -9.01 -6.13
C ASN A 88 -7.57 -8.62 -7.00
N GLY A 89 -6.62 -7.89 -6.41
CA GLY A 89 -5.41 -7.47 -7.10
C GLY A 89 -5.56 -6.24 -7.98
N GLU A 90 -6.76 -5.67 -8.08
CA GLU A 90 -7.01 -4.50 -8.91
C GLU A 90 -7.13 -3.24 -8.06
N PRO A 91 -6.48 -2.14 -8.45
CA PRO A 91 -6.57 -0.89 -7.69
C PRO A 91 -7.97 -0.27 -7.87
N THR A 92 -8.61 0.04 -6.75
CA THR A 92 -9.93 0.67 -6.76
C THR A 92 -9.88 2.13 -6.30
N TRP A 93 -8.79 2.52 -5.63
CA TRP A 93 -8.66 3.85 -5.07
C TRP A 93 -7.21 4.06 -4.65
N HIS A 94 -6.71 5.29 -4.80
CA HIS A 94 -5.39 5.63 -4.28
C HIS A 94 -5.30 7.12 -3.93
N ARG A 95 -4.41 7.43 -2.99
CA ARG A 95 -4.10 8.80 -2.59
C ARG A 95 -2.63 8.88 -2.23
N SER A 96 -2.07 10.08 -2.29
CA SER A 96 -0.67 10.30 -1.97
C SER A 96 -0.48 11.55 -1.13
N GLY A 97 0.67 11.63 -0.45
CA GLY A 97 1.06 12.78 0.32
C GLY A 97 0.09 13.09 1.46
N ILE A 98 -0.24 14.35 1.61
CA ILE A 98 -1.11 14.81 2.71
C ILE A 98 -2.55 14.36 2.58
N ARG A 99 -2.92 13.76 1.45
CA ARG A 99 -4.26 13.21 1.23
C ARG A 99 -4.45 11.83 1.85
N ILE A 100 -3.38 11.24 2.39
CA ILE A 100 -3.46 9.94 3.06
C ILE A 100 -4.04 10.19 4.45
N ARG A 101 -5.31 9.82 4.63
CA ARG A 101 -6.04 10.04 5.87
C ARG A 101 -6.83 8.80 6.24
N LEU A 102 -6.92 8.55 7.55
CA LEU A 102 -7.62 7.40 8.09
C LEU A 102 -9.04 7.25 7.55
N ASP A 103 -9.82 8.32 7.64
CA ASP A 103 -11.22 8.29 7.22
C ASP A 103 -11.36 8.00 5.72
N ALA A 104 -10.44 8.52 4.91
CA ALA A 104 -10.47 8.26 3.48
C ALA A 104 -10.16 6.80 3.16
N ILE A 105 -9.19 6.21 3.87
CA ILE A 105 -8.85 4.80 3.69
C ILE A 105 -10.03 3.93 4.13
N GLU A 106 -10.65 4.26 5.26
CA GLU A 106 -11.81 3.52 5.75
C GLU A 106 -12.95 3.53 4.75
N TYR A 107 -13.24 4.70 4.19
CA TYR A 107 -14.28 4.83 3.19
C TYR A 107 -13.98 3.99 1.95
N ALA A 108 -12.74 4.05 1.48
CA ALA A 108 -12.33 3.32 0.27
C ALA A 108 -12.44 1.81 0.46
N VAL A 109 -12.01 1.30 1.61
CA VAL A 109 -12.08 -0.14 1.91
C VAL A 109 -13.55 -0.56 2.07
N GLU A 110 -14.34 0.22 2.76
CA GLU A 110 -15.75 -0.09 2.95
C GLU A 110 -16.50 -0.13 1.62
N SER A 111 -16.14 0.76 0.70
CA SER A 111 -16.79 0.83 -0.62
C SER A 111 -16.60 -0.43 -1.46
N VAL A 112 -15.55 -1.21 -1.21
CA VAL A 112 -15.28 -2.45 -1.97
C VAL A 112 -15.50 -3.70 -1.15
N SER A 113 -15.81 -3.56 0.13
CA SER A 113 -16.10 -4.69 1.00
C SER A 113 -17.54 -5.16 0.77
N ASP A 114 -17.72 -6.46 0.79
CA ASP A 114 -19.04 -7.07 0.61
C ASP A 114 -19.80 -7.15 1.93
#